data_11c078f6475806b05eef421d645f0d6d
#
_entry.id   11c078f6475806b05eef421d645f0d6d
#
_cell.length_a   1.000
_cell.length_b   1.000
_cell.length_c   1.000
_cell.angle_alpha   90.00
_cell.angle_beta   90.00
_cell.angle_gamma   90.00
#
_symmetry.space_group_name_H-M   'P 1'
#
loop_
_entity.id
_entity.type
_entity.pdbx_description
1 polymer ?
#
loop_
_entity_poly.entity_id
_entity_poly.type
_entity_poly.pdbx_seq_one_letter_code
_entity_poly.pdbx_strand_id
1 'polypeptide(L)'
;LIVRSKENLTHLIPEVREELEHLANLQVRDDELRFVFDPRYREYLTPDFRRFLGLFRFDMRYVHVSQENGQIAIRVRGPMLHCIMFEIPVLAIVSELRNRTKYPDAQLSQVRDRLYQKFEWLEKNATKEELADFRVSDFSTRRRLSQVAQREVVEVMSRDFPGVFVGTSNPA
;
A
#
# COMPACT_ATOMS: atom_id res chain seq x y z
N LEU A 1 0.97 -4.28 17.01
CA LEU A 1 0.62 -3.17 16.11
C LEU A 1 -0.70 -2.55 16.57
N ILE A 2 -0.77 -1.24 16.64
CA ILE A 2 -2.00 -0.49 16.90
C ILE A 2 -2.11 0.61 15.84
N VAL A 3 -3.21 0.61 15.10
CA VAL A 3 -3.55 1.63 14.12
C VAL A 3 -4.74 2.43 14.65
N ARG A 4 -4.61 3.76 14.67
CA ARG A 4 -5.70 4.68 15.01
C ARG A 4 -5.84 5.74 13.92
N SER A 5 -7.08 6.06 13.56
CA SER A 5 -7.35 7.17 12.65
C SER A 5 -7.20 8.51 13.37
N LYS A 6 -6.79 9.55 12.65
CA LYS A 6 -6.87 10.94 13.15
C LYS A 6 -8.27 11.55 12.96
N GLU A 7 -9.01 11.03 11.98
CA GLU A 7 -10.38 11.43 11.66
C GLU A 7 -11.38 10.47 12.32
N ASN A 8 -12.62 10.91 12.52
CA ASN A 8 -13.68 10.00 12.93
C ASN A 8 -14.08 9.11 11.74
N LEU A 9 -13.64 7.87 11.75
CA LEU A 9 -13.94 6.85 10.75
C LEU A 9 -14.76 5.67 11.35
N THR A 10 -15.41 5.89 12.47
CA THR A 10 -16.13 4.82 13.19
C THR A 10 -17.27 4.23 12.40
N HIS A 11 -17.86 5.00 11.48
CA HIS A 11 -18.89 4.54 10.53
C HIS A 11 -18.36 3.47 9.56
N LEU A 12 -17.03 3.37 9.36
CA LEU A 12 -16.41 2.36 8.48
C LEU A 12 -16.06 1.05 9.21
N ILE A 13 -16.34 0.92 10.51
CA ILE A 13 -16.01 -0.29 11.28
C ILE A 13 -16.61 -1.56 10.66
N PRO A 14 -17.88 -1.59 10.21
CA PRO A 14 -18.45 -2.76 9.58
C PRO A 14 -17.68 -3.18 8.32
N GLU A 15 -17.44 -2.25 7.41
CA GLU A 15 -16.73 -2.49 6.15
C GLU A 15 -15.27 -2.89 6.39
N VAL A 16 -14.61 -2.29 7.38
CA VAL A 16 -13.24 -2.69 7.76
C VAL A 16 -13.20 -4.14 8.24
N ARG A 17 -14.18 -4.58 9.00
CA ARG A 17 -14.26 -5.99 9.45
C ARG A 17 -14.48 -6.93 8.27
N GLU A 18 -15.36 -6.59 7.36
CA GLU A 18 -15.64 -7.37 6.15
C GLU A 18 -14.39 -7.52 5.30
N GLU A 19 -13.67 -6.42 5.02
CA GLU A 19 -12.41 -6.46 4.24
C GLU A 19 -11.29 -7.24 4.96
N LEU A 20 -11.24 -7.20 6.28
CA LEU A 20 -10.32 -8.04 7.05
C LEU A 20 -10.66 -9.53 6.97
N GLU A 21 -11.95 -9.89 6.94
CA GLU A 21 -12.39 -11.27 6.71
C GLU A 21 -12.00 -11.75 5.31
N HIS A 22 -12.11 -10.90 4.29
CA HIS A 22 -11.60 -11.20 2.95
C HIS A 22 -10.09 -11.40 2.96
N LEU A 23 -9.34 -10.56 3.70
CA LEU A 23 -7.90 -10.71 3.86
C LEU A 23 -7.51 -12.08 4.45
N ALA A 24 -8.33 -12.64 5.36
CA ALA A 24 -8.08 -13.96 5.95
C ALA A 24 -8.06 -15.11 4.92
N ASN A 25 -8.76 -14.93 3.80
CA ASN A 25 -8.82 -15.93 2.72
C ASN A 25 -7.63 -15.83 1.75
N LEU A 26 -6.80 -14.81 1.87
CA LEU A 26 -5.65 -14.63 0.99
C LEU A 26 -4.48 -15.51 1.42
N GLN A 27 -3.76 -15.98 0.43
CA GLN A 27 -2.49 -16.68 0.59
C GLN A 27 -1.53 -16.26 -0.53
N VAL A 28 -0.25 -16.27 -0.22
CA VAL A 28 0.79 -16.02 -1.22
C VAL A 28 0.85 -17.22 -2.15
N ARG A 29 0.72 -17.00 -3.45
CA ARG A 29 0.72 -18.03 -4.48
C ARG A 29 2.16 -18.38 -4.93
N ASP A 30 2.32 -19.51 -5.57
CA ASP A 30 3.63 -19.98 -6.04
C ASP A 30 4.26 -19.06 -7.09
N ASP A 31 3.47 -18.41 -7.95
CA ASP A 31 3.96 -17.44 -8.92
C ASP A 31 4.45 -16.16 -8.24
N GLU A 32 3.74 -15.69 -7.21
CA GLU A 32 4.15 -14.56 -6.37
C GLU A 32 5.43 -14.88 -5.59
N LEU A 33 5.53 -16.10 -5.02
CA LEU A 33 6.75 -16.56 -4.35
C LEU A 33 7.94 -16.62 -5.31
N ARG A 34 7.74 -17.11 -6.54
CA ARG A 34 8.80 -17.12 -7.56
C ARG A 34 9.26 -15.72 -7.92
N PHE A 35 8.33 -14.77 -8.08
CA PHE A 35 8.65 -13.39 -8.37
C PHE A 35 9.41 -12.72 -7.21
N VAL A 36 8.89 -12.84 -5.98
CA VAL A 36 9.50 -12.20 -4.79
C VAL A 36 10.90 -12.74 -4.51
N PHE A 37 11.14 -14.03 -4.76
CA PHE A 37 12.42 -14.70 -4.49
C PHE A 37 13.26 -14.93 -5.75
N ASP A 38 12.99 -14.21 -6.83
CA ASP A 38 13.87 -14.24 -8.01
C ASP A 38 15.24 -13.63 -7.61
N PRO A 39 16.37 -14.35 -7.80
CA PRO A 39 17.70 -13.90 -7.41
C PRO A 39 18.08 -12.55 -7.99
N ARG A 40 17.58 -12.21 -9.18
CA ARG A 40 17.84 -10.92 -9.85
C ARG A 40 17.31 -9.72 -9.07
N TYR A 41 16.31 -9.92 -8.19
CA TYR A 41 15.63 -8.84 -7.48
C TYR A 41 15.77 -8.93 -5.95
N ARG A 42 16.10 -10.13 -5.40
CA ARG A 42 15.90 -10.39 -3.96
C ARG A 42 17.01 -11.23 -3.32
N GLU A 43 18.26 -10.82 -3.45
CA GLU A 43 19.39 -11.52 -2.82
C GLU A 43 19.32 -11.57 -1.28
N TYR A 44 18.53 -10.68 -0.66
CA TYR A 44 18.46 -10.53 0.81
C TYR A 44 17.42 -11.44 1.47
N LEU A 45 16.59 -12.14 0.71
CA LEU A 45 15.50 -12.95 1.26
C LEU A 45 15.94 -14.40 1.44
N THR A 46 15.82 -14.88 2.68
CA THR A 46 16.26 -16.24 3.04
C THR A 46 15.27 -17.31 2.56
N PRO A 47 15.72 -18.57 2.33
CA PRO A 47 14.84 -19.70 2.04
C PRO A 47 13.79 -19.95 3.13
N ASP A 48 14.11 -19.68 4.41
CA ASP A 48 13.19 -19.84 5.51
C ASP A 48 12.07 -18.81 5.47
N PHE A 49 12.38 -17.58 5.07
CA PHE A 49 11.35 -16.56 4.86
C PHE A 49 10.43 -16.94 3.68
N ARG A 50 10.96 -17.56 2.63
CA ARG A 50 10.15 -18.12 1.54
C ARG A 50 9.17 -19.19 2.04
N ARG A 51 9.64 -20.14 2.87
CA ARG A 51 8.76 -21.15 3.48
C ARG A 51 7.70 -20.51 4.33
N PHE A 52 8.09 -19.54 5.16
CA PHE A 52 7.14 -18.79 6.00
C PHE A 52 6.05 -18.16 5.14
N LEU A 53 6.38 -17.41 4.10
CA LEU A 53 5.39 -16.75 3.23
C LEU A 53 4.45 -17.76 2.54
N GLY A 54 4.96 -18.90 2.06
CA GLY A 54 4.12 -19.92 1.45
C GLY A 54 3.10 -20.56 2.41
N LEU A 55 3.43 -20.61 3.70
CA LEU A 55 2.55 -21.12 4.76
C LEU A 55 1.74 -20.04 5.46
N PHE A 56 2.09 -18.77 5.27
CA PHE A 56 1.47 -17.66 5.96
C PHE A 56 -0.01 -17.53 5.62
N ARG A 57 -0.81 -17.24 6.65
CA ARG A 57 -2.23 -16.87 6.54
C ARG A 57 -2.49 -15.73 7.52
N PHE A 58 -3.35 -14.83 7.11
CA PHE A 58 -3.85 -13.77 7.99
C PHE A 58 -4.85 -14.35 8.99
N ASP A 59 -4.41 -14.56 10.22
CA ASP A 59 -5.25 -15.13 11.28
C ASP A 59 -5.99 -14.01 12.02
N MET A 60 -7.30 -13.92 11.81
CA MET A 60 -8.15 -12.89 12.40
C MET A 60 -8.26 -12.97 13.92
N ARG A 61 -7.88 -14.07 14.55
CA ARG A 61 -7.77 -14.15 16.02
C ARG A 61 -6.78 -13.15 16.60
N TYR A 62 -5.83 -12.68 15.80
CA TYR A 62 -4.87 -11.66 16.21
C TYR A 62 -5.39 -10.24 16.04
N VAL A 63 -6.52 -10.03 15.36
CA VAL A 63 -7.02 -8.70 14.99
C VAL A 63 -8.24 -8.34 15.81
N HIS A 64 -8.20 -7.16 16.41
CA HIS A 64 -9.33 -6.59 17.14
C HIS A 64 -9.64 -5.19 16.62
N VAL A 65 -10.85 -5.00 16.11
CA VAL A 65 -11.35 -3.71 15.63
C VAL A 65 -12.33 -3.14 16.66
N SER A 66 -12.03 -1.95 17.16
CA SER A 66 -12.82 -1.25 18.18
C SER A 66 -12.97 0.24 17.88
N GLN A 67 -13.89 0.86 18.60
CA GLN A 67 -13.96 2.32 18.68
C GLN A 67 -13.30 2.78 19.98
N GLU A 68 -12.44 3.78 19.88
CA GLU A 68 -11.74 4.38 21.02
C GLU A 68 -11.73 5.90 20.86
N ASN A 69 -12.30 6.62 21.83
CA ASN A 69 -12.35 8.09 21.81
C ASN A 69 -12.89 8.70 20.51
N GLY A 70 -13.93 8.07 19.93
CA GLY A 70 -14.52 8.53 18.66
C GLY A 70 -13.69 8.20 17.41
N GLN A 71 -12.66 7.36 17.54
CA GLN A 71 -11.79 6.94 16.45
C GLN A 71 -11.85 5.42 16.27
N ILE A 72 -11.61 4.96 15.04
CA ILE A 72 -11.36 3.53 14.81
C ILE A 72 -9.99 3.15 15.37
N ALA A 73 -9.94 2.05 16.11
CA ALA A 73 -8.72 1.44 16.59
C ALA A 73 -8.65 -0.02 16.14
N ILE A 74 -7.57 -0.38 15.46
CA ILE A 74 -7.29 -1.76 15.03
C ILE A 74 -6.05 -2.23 15.77
N ARG A 75 -6.20 -3.23 16.62
CA ARG A 75 -5.11 -3.85 17.37
C ARG A 75 -4.78 -5.19 16.78
N VAL A 76 -3.49 -5.40 16.50
CA VAL A 76 -2.98 -6.71 16.10
C VAL A 76 -2.03 -7.20 17.18
N ARG A 77 -2.34 -8.37 17.77
CA ARG A 77 -1.57 -9.01 18.84
C ARG A 77 -1.34 -10.47 18.51
N GLY A 78 -0.08 -10.86 18.39
CA GLY A 78 0.31 -12.22 18.06
C GLY A 78 1.82 -12.35 17.93
N PRO A 79 2.33 -13.43 17.34
CA PRO A 79 3.74 -13.55 17.01
C PRO A 79 4.21 -12.35 16.17
N MET A 80 5.41 -11.83 16.46
CA MET A 80 5.94 -10.60 15.84
C MET A 80 5.89 -10.66 14.30
N LEU A 81 6.30 -11.76 13.72
CA LEU A 81 6.35 -11.94 12.27
C LEU A 81 4.95 -11.87 11.63
N HIS A 82 3.93 -12.42 12.31
CA HIS A 82 2.53 -12.28 11.89
C HIS A 82 2.06 -10.83 11.99
N CYS A 83 2.35 -10.15 13.11
CA CYS A 83 1.93 -8.75 13.32
C CYS A 83 2.49 -7.80 12.28
N ILE A 84 3.74 -8.00 11.84
CA ILE A 84 4.38 -7.19 10.79
C ILE A 84 3.65 -7.33 9.47
N MET A 85 3.21 -8.54 9.11
CA MET A 85 2.49 -8.79 7.85
C MET A 85 1.14 -8.09 7.78
N PHE A 86 0.50 -7.77 8.90
CA PHE A 86 -0.77 -7.05 8.94
C PHE A 86 -0.64 -5.54 8.69
N GLU A 87 0.53 -4.94 8.90
CA GLU A 87 0.68 -3.47 8.86
C GLU A 87 0.21 -2.88 7.55
N ILE A 88 0.76 -3.34 6.44
CA ILE A 88 0.48 -2.77 5.13
C ILE A 88 -0.97 -3.02 4.70
N PRO A 89 -1.50 -4.26 4.74
CA PRO A 89 -2.88 -4.52 4.35
C PRO A 89 -3.91 -3.75 5.19
N VAL A 90 -3.75 -3.73 6.51
CA VAL A 90 -4.67 -3.00 7.40
C VAL A 90 -4.70 -1.51 7.07
N LEU A 91 -3.53 -0.89 6.87
CA LEU A 91 -3.46 0.52 6.51
C LEU A 91 -4.03 0.79 5.11
N ALA A 92 -3.83 -0.12 4.15
CA ALA A 92 -4.38 -0.02 2.81
C ALA A 92 -5.93 -0.10 2.85
N ILE A 93 -6.49 -1.07 3.56
CA ILE A 93 -7.94 -1.24 3.74
C ILE A 93 -8.57 0.04 4.29
N VAL A 94 -8.07 0.53 5.43
CA VAL A 94 -8.62 1.75 6.06
C VAL A 94 -8.48 2.96 5.14
N SER A 95 -7.35 3.10 4.45
CA SER A 95 -7.10 4.20 3.54
C SER A 95 -8.04 4.18 2.33
N GLU A 96 -8.25 3.01 1.72
CA GLU A 96 -9.14 2.87 0.56
C GLU A 96 -10.61 3.09 0.93
N LEU A 97 -11.10 2.52 2.02
CA LEU A 97 -12.47 2.74 2.49
C LEU A 97 -12.72 4.22 2.80
N ARG A 98 -11.81 4.85 3.52
CA ARG A 98 -11.86 6.30 3.78
C ARG A 98 -11.93 7.09 2.47
N ASN A 99 -11.10 6.74 1.50
CA ASN A 99 -11.01 7.48 0.24
C ASN A 99 -12.25 7.25 -0.65
N ARG A 100 -12.83 6.05 -0.66
CA ARG A 100 -14.11 5.78 -1.33
C ARG A 100 -15.22 6.69 -0.79
N THR A 101 -15.27 6.90 0.52
CA THR A 101 -16.27 7.79 1.15
C THR A 101 -15.97 9.27 0.88
N LYS A 102 -14.71 9.66 0.97
CA LYS A 102 -14.31 11.08 0.87
C LYS A 102 -14.25 11.60 -0.57
N TYR A 103 -13.96 10.72 -1.51
CA TYR A 103 -13.74 11.04 -2.92
C TYR A 103 -14.50 10.06 -3.83
N PRO A 104 -15.84 9.97 -3.71
CA PRO A 104 -16.63 8.97 -4.46
C PRO A 104 -16.52 9.14 -5.99
N ASP A 105 -16.35 10.39 -6.44
CA ASP A 105 -16.29 10.73 -7.88
C ASP A 105 -14.85 10.86 -8.42
N ALA A 106 -13.85 10.40 -7.67
CA ALA A 106 -12.46 10.50 -8.11
C ALA A 106 -12.21 9.71 -9.40
N GLN A 107 -11.81 10.41 -10.45
CA GLN A 107 -11.50 9.83 -11.76
C GLN A 107 -9.99 9.58 -11.91
N LEU A 108 -9.61 8.50 -12.61
CA LEU A 108 -8.20 8.21 -12.91
C LEU A 108 -7.53 9.32 -13.72
N SER A 109 -8.28 9.98 -14.61
CA SER A 109 -7.79 11.15 -15.33
C SER A 109 -7.30 12.25 -14.40
N GLN A 110 -8.06 12.55 -13.32
CA GLN A 110 -7.66 13.55 -12.33
C GLN A 110 -6.38 13.14 -11.55
N VAL A 111 -6.21 11.85 -11.30
CA VAL A 111 -4.98 11.32 -10.68
C VAL A 111 -3.78 11.56 -11.60
N ARG A 112 -3.95 11.26 -12.89
CA ARG A 112 -2.94 11.46 -13.93
C ARG A 112 -2.59 12.93 -14.11
N ASP A 113 -3.62 13.79 -14.26
CA ASP A 113 -3.42 15.23 -14.41
C ASP A 113 -2.66 15.84 -13.24
N ARG A 114 -2.99 15.44 -12.01
CA ARG A 114 -2.24 15.86 -10.81
C ARG A 114 -0.80 15.39 -10.78
N LEU A 115 -0.53 14.20 -11.32
CA LEU A 115 0.84 13.70 -11.42
C LEU A 115 1.65 14.56 -12.39
N TYR A 116 1.12 14.83 -13.61
CA TYR A 116 1.78 15.71 -14.58
C TYR A 116 1.99 17.11 -14.03
N GLN A 117 0.98 17.72 -13.39
CA GLN A 117 1.11 19.04 -12.77
C GLN A 117 2.24 19.11 -11.74
N LYS A 118 2.47 18.02 -10.97
CA LYS A 118 3.59 17.96 -10.03
C LYS A 118 4.95 17.93 -10.72
N PHE A 119 5.07 17.17 -11.81
CA PHE A 119 6.32 17.15 -12.59
C PHE A 119 6.56 18.48 -13.30
N GLU A 120 5.54 19.08 -13.90
CA GLU A 120 5.65 20.43 -14.45
C GLU A 120 6.05 21.47 -13.41
N TRP A 121 5.51 21.35 -12.19
CA TRP A 121 5.90 22.23 -11.09
C TRP A 121 7.38 22.03 -10.71
N LEU A 122 7.85 20.78 -10.64
CA LEU A 122 9.25 20.47 -10.38
C LEU A 122 10.16 21.06 -11.46
N GLU A 123 9.84 20.86 -12.74
CA GLU A 123 10.61 21.40 -13.87
C GLU A 123 10.71 22.94 -13.85
N LYS A 124 9.65 23.61 -13.38
CA LYS A 124 9.62 25.09 -13.29
C LYS A 124 10.36 25.64 -12.06
N ASN A 125 10.50 24.86 -10.99
CA ASN A 125 10.99 25.36 -9.70
C ASN A 125 12.32 24.75 -9.24
N ALA A 126 12.80 23.70 -9.89
CA ALA A 126 14.09 23.09 -9.61
C ALA A 126 15.11 23.45 -10.68
N THR A 127 16.38 23.50 -10.29
CA THR A 127 17.50 23.69 -11.24
C THR A 127 17.73 22.43 -12.05
N LYS A 128 18.48 22.55 -13.16
CA LYS A 128 18.83 21.37 -13.99
C LYS A 128 19.69 20.36 -13.23
N GLU A 129 20.56 20.84 -12.36
CA GLU A 129 21.42 20.02 -11.50
C GLU A 129 20.58 19.22 -10.50
N GLU A 130 19.62 19.85 -9.84
CA GLU A 130 18.69 19.17 -8.91
C GLU A 130 17.84 18.12 -9.63
N LEU A 131 17.34 18.42 -10.82
CA LEU A 131 16.54 17.47 -11.62
C LEU A 131 17.38 16.29 -12.14
N ALA A 132 18.67 16.50 -12.43
CA ALA A 132 19.55 15.44 -12.91
C ALA A 132 19.72 14.31 -11.89
N ASP A 133 19.73 14.67 -10.59
CA ASP A 133 19.88 13.71 -9.49
C ASP A 133 18.52 13.29 -8.84
N PHE A 134 17.42 13.90 -9.26
CA PHE A 134 16.12 13.64 -8.68
C PHE A 134 15.63 12.23 -9.04
N ARG A 135 15.28 11.45 -8.01
CA ARG A 135 14.73 10.10 -8.16
C ARG A 135 13.51 9.91 -7.29
N VAL A 136 12.51 9.21 -7.83
CA VAL A 136 11.24 8.92 -7.15
C VAL A 136 11.01 7.43 -7.06
N SER A 137 10.67 6.95 -5.86
CA SER A 137 10.17 5.61 -5.61
C SER A 137 8.74 5.67 -5.07
N ASP A 138 7.89 4.75 -5.51
CA ASP A 138 6.54 4.64 -4.97
C ASP A 138 6.49 3.71 -3.74
N PHE A 139 6.07 4.26 -2.60
CA PHE A 139 5.80 3.56 -1.34
C PHE A 139 4.37 3.81 -0.87
N SER A 140 3.45 4.05 -1.80
CA SER A 140 2.12 4.57 -1.47
C SER A 140 1.11 3.50 -1.02
N THR A 141 1.42 2.21 -1.07
CA THR A 141 0.48 1.10 -0.78
C THR A 141 -0.34 1.33 0.49
N ARG A 142 0.26 1.81 1.56
CA ARG A 142 -0.42 2.10 2.83
C ARG A 142 -1.35 3.31 2.82
N ARG A 143 -1.24 4.20 1.82
CA ARG A 143 -1.91 5.52 1.76
C ARG A 143 -2.46 5.83 0.38
N ARG A 144 -2.55 4.84 -0.49
CA ARG A 144 -3.04 5.01 -1.84
C ARG A 144 -4.51 5.44 -1.87
N LEU A 145 -4.90 6.14 -2.92
CA LEU A 145 -6.30 6.46 -3.16
C LEU A 145 -7.13 5.17 -3.37
N SER A 146 -6.63 4.30 -4.25
CA SER A 146 -7.09 2.93 -4.49
C SER A 146 -5.96 2.14 -5.16
N GLN A 147 -6.10 0.82 -5.25
CA GLN A 147 -5.16 -0.03 -5.99
C GLN A 147 -5.09 0.36 -7.47
N VAL A 148 -6.24 0.62 -8.07
CA VAL A 148 -6.32 1.03 -9.50
C VAL A 148 -5.62 2.37 -9.73
N ALA A 149 -5.84 3.36 -8.85
CA ALA A 149 -5.19 4.66 -8.95
C ALA A 149 -3.66 4.55 -8.75
N GLN A 150 -3.19 3.69 -7.87
CA GLN A 150 -1.76 3.45 -7.68
C GLN A 150 -1.13 2.81 -8.91
N ARG A 151 -1.81 1.81 -9.51
CA ARG A 151 -1.35 1.19 -10.77
C ARG A 151 -1.22 2.23 -11.87
N GLU A 152 -2.22 3.08 -12.07
CA GLU A 152 -2.17 4.18 -13.04
C GLU A 152 -0.96 5.10 -12.82
N VAL A 153 -0.69 5.50 -11.57
CA VAL A 153 0.49 6.32 -11.23
C VAL A 153 1.80 5.62 -11.59
N VAL A 154 1.94 4.34 -11.24
CA VAL A 154 3.15 3.56 -11.53
C VAL A 154 3.35 3.37 -13.03
N GLU A 155 2.28 3.09 -13.78
CA GLU A 155 2.32 2.93 -15.23
C GLU A 155 2.72 4.24 -15.92
N VAL A 156 2.12 5.36 -15.55
CA VAL A 156 2.48 6.68 -16.08
C VAL A 156 3.92 7.04 -15.76
N MET A 157 4.36 6.85 -14.51
CA MET A 157 5.73 7.15 -14.12
C MET A 157 6.75 6.29 -14.86
N SER A 158 6.46 5.00 -15.03
CA SER A 158 7.36 4.08 -15.76
C SER A 158 7.47 4.42 -17.25
N ARG A 159 6.36 4.88 -17.86
CA ARG A 159 6.30 5.20 -19.28
C ARG A 159 6.86 6.58 -19.60
N ASP A 160 6.43 7.61 -18.86
CA ASP A 160 6.64 9.00 -19.21
C ASP A 160 7.81 9.66 -18.43
N PHE A 161 8.22 9.06 -17.30
CA PHE A 161 9.30 9.55 -16.46
C PHE A 161 10.37 8.49 -16.14
N PRO A 162 10.82 7.66 -17.12
CA PRO A 162 11.72 6.52 -16.85
C PRO A 162 13.08 6.94 -16.29
N GLY A 163 13.52 8.17 -16.56
CA GLY A 163 14.77 8.71 -16.01
C GLY A 163 14.69 9.14 -14.55
N VAL A 164 13.47 9.29 -14.04
CA VAL A 164 13.18 9.77 -12.68
C VAL A 164 12.63 8.66 -11.79
N PHE A 165 11.78 7.81 -12.35
CA PHE A 165 11.14 6.73 -11.60
C PHE A 165 12.07 5.52 -11.46
N VAL A 166 12.36 5.13 -10.23
CA VAL A 166 13.28 4.01 -9.94
C VAL A 166 12.56 2.73 -9.49
N GLY A 167 11.29 2.79 -9.18
CA GLY A 167 10.50 1.60 -8.86
C GLY A 167 9.41 1.80 -7.82
N THR A 168 8.70 0.73 -7.53
CA THR A 168 7.64 0.68 -6.53
C THR A 168 7.88 -0.45 -5.54
N SER A 169 7.47 -0.25 -4.29
CA SER A 169 7.39 -1.32 -3.28
C SER A 169 6.10 -2.13 -3.39
N ASN A 170 5.21 -1.76 -4.30
CA ASN A 170 3.95 -2.43 -4.52
C ASN A 170 4.15 -3.57 -5.52
N PRO A 171 3.89 -4.84 -5.16
CA PRO A 171 3.75 -5.88 -6.16
C PRO A 171 2.53 -5.56 -7.03
N ALA A 172 2.73 -5.56 -8.31
CA ALA A 172 1.69 -5.28 -9.31
C ALA A 172 0.55 -6.30 -9.26
#